data_d6071a9933ec59c5ec75f12cd8e548bb
#
_entry.id   d6071a9933ec59c5ec75f12cd8e548bb
#
_cell.length_a   1.000
_cell.length_b   1.000
_cell.length_c   1.000
_cell.angle_alpha   90.00
_cell.angle_beta   90.00
_cell.angle_gamma   90.00
#
_symmetry.space_group_name_H-M   'P 1'
#
loop_
_entity.id
_entity.type
_entity.pdbx_description
1 polymer ?
#
loop_
_entity_poly.entity_id
_entity_poly.type
_entity_poly.pdbx_seq_one_letter_code
_entity_poly.pdbx_strand_id
1 'polypeptide(L)'
;KILPSQTSGEINCFSYESFSGKSWTYNDDEAYIDLGSSNEKAEECFYRVTFKGNAIEVFANKSHNHGQVKYRVDDGAETLVDLYESSRTTPQSVYKAENLTEGEHTLYAVTQKERSGSAVVNQVAYVQVTHSPYIAKDFKLEDQGISLSVGQSYAISYSYTPSYATLDDMTYAASDTTVASVSTDGTVTAKKSGTAVITASSQKAGISRTMEVEVREQGSVLGGTVTDHNTQYTQKRFAEVSVKKNRSETLTAWKNDRAVSELVLSAIGGDFTNVTVQASDLTDGKKKIAAENVTATFIRSTKAYVYGYIYGNDVPAATEENRAEASDILWQSTPIDIKADTLQPVWVEFAIPKTAKSGTYKTQLTVTADQLTQPLVFEYEVRVQNAELPDNYRDTFDIELWQYPYTSAEYYNVEPFSDEHLEIMKSSMELYKKAGGHAITASVIEDAWDGQTYSANDVHYPSMIKWIKNGDSFTYDYTDFDKWVSFNKSLGIGDKIVLYSVAPWHNSFTYWENGKLVKEGFSVGSTRYTTLWTDFLTNLTAHLTEKGWFDDSYIGIDERGFSGTAFDLIESVKNKDGKCLKTAGAM
;
A
#
# COMPACT_ATOMS: atom_id res chain seq x y z
N LYS A 1 2.57 19.05 -15.30
CA LYS A 1 1.50 18.57 -16.17
C LYS A 1 0.20 18.57 -15.39
N ILE A 2 -0.89 19.12 -15.95
CA ILE A 2 -2.24 19.08 -15.40
C ILE A 2 -3.10 18.29 -16.37
N LEU A 3 -3.81 17.27 -15.88
CA LEU A 3 -4.67 16.39 -16.67
C LEU A 3 -6.12 16.88 -16.70
N PRO A 4 -6.88 16.62 -17.76
CA PRO A 4 -8.26 17.11 -17.91
C PRO A 4 -9.23 16.62 -16.82
N SER A 5 -8.96 15.46 -16.21
CA SER A 5 -9.73 14.92 -15.06
C SER A 5 -9.52 15.69 -13.75
N GLN A 6 -8.45 16.47 -13.63
CA GLN A 6 -8.16 17.29 -12.45
C GLN A 6 -9.08 18.51 -12.40
N THR A 7 -10.31 18.31 -11.94
CA THR A 7 -11.38 19.33 -11.89
C THR A 7 -11.70 19.82 -10.48
N SER A 8 -11.05 19.26 -9.45
CA SER A 8 -11.21 19.64 -8.05
C SER A 8 -9.97 20.37 -7.55
N GLY A 9 -10.15 21.51 -6.88
CA GLY A 9 -9.08 22.36 -6.36
C GLY A 9 -9.22 23.81 -6.78
N GLU A 10 -8.48 24.70 -6.13
CA GLU A 10 -8.46 26.13 -6.47
C GLU A 10 -7.39 26.44 -7.55
N ILE A 11 -6.31 25.67 -7.58
CA ILE A 11 -5.15 25.87 -8.45
C ILE A 11 -4.73 24.53 -9.08
N ASN A 12 -4.15 24.61 -10.28
CA ASN A 12 -3.70 23.47 -11.09
C ASN A 12 -4.86 22.51 -11.43
N CYS A 13 -6.00 23.07 -11.81
CA CYS A 13 -7.18 22.31 -12.18
C CYS A 13 -7.89 22.90 -13.40
N PHE A 14 -8.65 22.03 -14.06
CA PHE A 14 -9.57 22.39 -15.15
C PHE A 14 -10.95 22.76 -14.58
N SER A 15 -11.65 23.63 -15.29
CA SER A 15 -13.10 23.80 -15.17
C SER A 15 -13.72 23.94 -16.55
N TYR A 16 -14.93 23.41 -16.72
CA TYR A 16 -15.60 23.29 -18.00
C TYR A 16 -16.96 23.98 -17.97
N GLU A 17 -17.25 24.78 -19.00
CA GLU A 17 -18.52 25.47 -19.17
C GLU A 17 -19.14 25.10 -20.53
N SER A 18 -20.46 24.96 -20.56
CA SER A 18 -21.23 24.70 -21.79
C SER A 18 -22.67 25.15 -21.65
N PHE A 19 -23.34 25.41 -22.76
CA PHE A 19 -24.76 25.73 -22.76
C PHE A 19 -25.65 24.50 -22.53
N SER A 20 -26.91 24.73 -22.17
CA SER A 20 -27.87 23.66 -21.86
C SER A 20 -28.04 22.65 -23.01
N GLY A 21 -27.90 21.36 -22.71
CA GLY A 21 -27.99 20.26 -23.67
C GLY A 21 -26.67 19.85 -24.31
N LYS A 22 -25.56 20.49 -23.92
CA LYS A 22 -24.20 20.08 -24.29
C LYS A 22 -23.36 19.91 -23.04
N SER A 23 -22.41 18.96 -23.06
CA SER A 23 -21.49 18.70 -21.95
C SER A 23 -20.11 18.31 -22.46
N TRP A 24 -19.11 18.65 -21.68
CA TRP A 24 -17.75 18.17 -21.87
C TRP A 24 -17.64 16.69 -21.46
N THR A 25 -16.92 15.93 -22.26
CA THR A 25 -16.45 14.59 -21.87
C THR A 25 -14.97 14.70 -21.52
N TYR A 26 -14.55 14.18 -20.36
CA TYR A 26 -13.17 14.27 -19.91
C TYR A 26 -12.74 13.04 -19.07
N ASN A 27 -11.47 12.70 -19.18
CA ASN A 27 -10.76 11.68 -18.42
C ASN A 27 -9.28 12.09 -18.27
N ASP A 28 -8.42 11.18 -17.87
CA ASP A 28 -6.98 11.46 -17.71
C ASP A 28 -6.24 11.69 -19.04
N ASP A 29 -6.78 11.21 -20.15
CA ASP A 29 -6.13 11.28 -21.45
C ASP A 29 -6.52 12.51 -22.26
N GLU A 30 -7.78 12.91 -22.19
CA GLU A 30 -8.31 14.06 -22.94
C GLU A 30 -9.61 14.62 -22.36
N ALA A 31 -9.90 15.86 -22.72
CA ALA A 31 -11.26 16.41 -22.66
C ALA A 31 -11.68 16.94 -24.04
N TYR A 32 -12.95 16.83 -24.37
CA TYR A 32 -13.53 17.39 -25.58
C TYR A 32 -14.99 17.74 -25.45
N ILE A 33 -15.44 18.68 -26.29
CA ILE A 33 -16.86 18.95 -26.54
C ILE A 33 -17.10 18.92 -28.05
N ASP A 34 -18.14 18.22 -28.48
CA ASP A 34 -18.56 18.14 -29.89
C ASP A 34 -19.89 18.88 -30.10
N LEU A 35 -19.86 19.96 -30.85
CA LEU A 35 -21.01 20.81 -31.16
C LEU A 35 -21.65 20.49 -32.53
N GLY A 36 -21.10 19.53 -33.26
CA GLY A 36 -21.57 19.13 -34.59
C GLY A 36 -21.13 20.09 -35.69
N SER A 37 -21.90 20.18 -36.76
CA SER A 37 -21.52 20.86 -37.99
C SER A 37 -21.52 22.40 -37.92
N SER A 38 -22.28 22.99 -37.01
CA SER A 38 -22.28 24.42 -36.71
C SER A 38 -23.02 24.71 -35.43
N ASN A 39 -22.59 25.70 -34.66
CA ASN A 39 -23.31 26.12 -33.47
C ASN A 39 -23.06 27.61 -33.17
N GLU A 40 -24.10 28.41 -33.21
CA GLU A 40 -24.03 29.87 -32.91
C GLU A 40 -23.66 30.14 -31.44
N LYS A 41 -23.84 29.14 -30.56
CA LYS A 41 -23.51 29.23 -29.15
C LYS A 41 -22.13 28.59 -28.81
N ALA A 42 -21.29 28.38 -29.80
CA ALA A 42 -20.00 27.72 -29.57
C ALA A 42 -19.15 28.46 -28.52
N GLU A 43 -19.19 29.77 -28.49
CA GLU A 43 -18.43 30.60 -27.54
C GLU A 43 -18.92 30.47 -26.07
N GLU A 44 -20.12 29.92 -25.83
CA GLU A 44 -20.59 29.55 -24.50
C GLU A 44 -19.92 28.25 -24.00
N CYS A 45 -19.17 27.53 -24.84
CA CYS A 45 -18.45 26.32 -24.54
C CYS A 45 -16.96 26.58 -24.44
N PHE A 46 -16.41 26.52 -23.25
CA PHE A 46 -14.99 26.74 -23.00
C PHE A 46 -14.49 25.91 -21.83
N TYR A 47 -13.19 25.74 -21.77
CA TYR A 47 -12.54 25.30 -20.54
C TYR A 47 -11.60 26.38 -20.00
N ARG A 48 -11.39 26.36 -18.72
CA ARG A 48 -10.41 27.18 -18.01
C ARG A 48 -9.43 26.27 -17.31
N VAL A 49 -8.19 26.72 -17.19
CA VAL A 49 -7.19 26.10 -16.33
C VAL A 49 -6.64 27.17 -15.39
N THR A 50 -6.95 27.07 -14.11
CA THR A 50 -6.29 27.88 -13.09
C THR A 50 -4.96 27.24 -12.76
N PHE A 51 -3.86 27.99 -12.86
CA PHE A 51 -2.52 27.47 -12.64
C PHE A 51 -1.63 28.48 -11.91
N LYS A 52 -0.56 27.96 -11.30
CA LYS A 52 0.47 28.79 -10.70
C LYS A 52 1.80 28.52 -11.40
N GLY A 53 2.39 29.58 -11.97
CA GLY A 53 3.63 29.47 -12.74
C GLY A 53 3.91 30.74 -13.54
N ASN A 54 4.91 30.67 -14.41
CA ASN A 54 5.32 31.79 -15.29
C ASN A 54 5.19 31.46 -16.77
N ALA A 55 4.74 30.27 -17.12
CA ALA A 55 4.37 29.88 -18.48
C ALA A 55 3.39 28.71 -18.47
N ILE A 56 2.59 28.61 -19.53
CA ILE A 56 1.69 27.49 -19.78
C ILE A 56 1.73 27.11 -21.26
N GLU A 57 1.69 25.80 -21.51
CA GLU A 57 1.65 25.21 -22.85
C GLU A 57 0.50 24.20 -22.91
N VAL A 58 -0.33 24.33 -23.98
CA VAL A 58 -1.49 23.47 -24.19
C VAL A 58 -1.15 22.42 -25.23
N PHE A 59 -1.43 21.18 -24.91
CA PHE A 59 -1.28 20.03 -25.82
C PHE A 59 -2.65 19.50 -26.20
N ALA A 60 -2.89 19.38 -27.49
CA ALA A 60 -4.13 18.86 -28.05
C ALA A 60 -3.86 17.97 -29.26
N ASN A 61 -4.79 17.06 -29.53
CA ASN A 61 -4.84 16.33 -30.80
C ASN A 61 -5.48 17.26 -31.84
N LYS A 62 -5.00 17.19 -33.09
CA LYS A 62 -5.70 17.75 -34.22
C LYS A 62 -6.42 16.63 -34.99
N SER A 63 -7.56 16.95 -35.64
CA SER A 63 -8.33 15.96 -36.38
C SER A 63 -9.25 16.61 -37.41
N HIS A 64 -9.74 15.84 -38.38
CA HIS A 64 -10.63 16.30 -39.45
C HIS A 64 -11.98 16.84 -38.98
N ASN A 65 -12.36 16.57 -37.75
CA ASN A 65 -13.59 17.04 -37.11
C ASN A 65 -13.36 18.11 -36.02
N HIS A 66 -12.12 18.51 -35.79
CA HIS A 66 -11.83 19.56 -34.81
C HIS A 66 -12.03 20.98 -35.42
N GLY A 67 -12.40 21.90 -34.55
CA GLY A 67 -12.69 23.29 -34.89
C GLY A 67 -11.63 24.25 -34.42
N GLN A 68 -11.97 25.54 -34.45
CA GLN A 68 -11.10 26.63 -33.99
C GLN A 68 -11.35 26.92 -32.51
N VAL A 69 -10.27 27.27 -31.81
CA VAL A 69 -10.26 27.61 -30.38
C VAL A 69 -9.48 28.91 -30.18
N LYS A 70 -10.05 29.85 -29.44
CA LYS A 70 -9.33 31.04 -28.96
C LYS A 70 -8.75 30.80 -27.58
N TYR A 71 -7.46 30.97 -27.47
CA TYR A 71 -6.72 30.90 -26.22
C TYR A 71 -6.33 32.28 -25.72
N ARG A 72 -6.39 32.52 -24.44
CA ARG A 72 -5.79 33.64 -23.73
C ARG A 72 -5.44 33.28 -22.30
N VAL A 73 -4.47 33.97 -21.73
CA VAL A 73 -4.17 33.88 -20.29
C VAL A 73 -4.56 35.21 -19.66
N ASP A 74 -5.34 35.18 -18.59
CA ASP A 74 -5.91 36.31 -17.89
C ASP A 74 -6.63 37.29 -18.86
N ASP A 75 -6.29 38.57 -18.79
CA ASP A 75 -6.78 39.60 -19.71
C ASP A 75 -5.84 39.86 -20.89
N GLY A 76 -4.94 38.91 -21.18
CA GLY A 76 -4.00 39.00 -22.28
C GLY A 76 -4.64 38.89 -23.67
N ALA A 77 -3.81 39.05 -24.73
CA ALA A 77 -4.26 38.97 -26.11
C ALA A 77 -4.80 37.56 -26.45
N GLU A 78 -5.89 37.53 -27.22
CA GLU A 78 -6.46 36.29 -27.75
C GLU A 78 -5.63 35.76 -28.92
N THR A 79 -5.41 34.44 -28.94
CA THR A 79 -4.77 33.72 -30.03
C THR A 79 -5.74 32.69 -30.59
N LEU A 80 -6.07 32.82 -31.87
CA LEU A 80 -6.92 31.85 -32.58
C LEU A 80 -6.07 30.69 -33.08
N VAL A 81 -6.44 29.48 -32.73
CA VAL A 81 -5.77 28.26 -33.16
C VAL A 81 -6.78 27.32 -33.84
N ASP A 82 -6.40 26.80 -35.01
CA ASP A 82 -7.18 25.77 -35.70
C ASP A 82 -6.66 24.38 -35.36
N LEU A 83 -7.55 23.58 -34.79
CA LEU A 83 -7.26 22.17 -34.41
C LEU A 83 -7.57 21.19 -35.56
N TYR A 84 -7.84 21.70 -36.77
CA TYR A 84 -8.05 20.87 -37.95
C TYR A 84 -6.75 20.22 -38.42
N GLU A 85 -6.83 18.94 -38.75
CA GLU A 85 -5.84 18.18 -39.52
C GLU A 85 -6.56 17.06 -40.28
N SER A 86 -6.10 16.64 -41.44
CA SER A 86 -6.77 15.65 -42.30
C SER A 86 -6.95 14.30 -41.63
N SER A 87 -6.05 13.95 -40.72
CA SER A 87 -6.10 12.73 -39.87
C SER A 87 -5.78 13.08 -38.42
N ARG A 88 -6.26 12.25 -37.47
CA ARG A 88 -6.00 12.49 -36.03
C ARG A 88 -4.52 12.35 -35.72
N THR A 89 -3.97 13.36 -35.05
CA THR A 89 -2.59 13.39 -34.59
C THR A 89 -2.47 12.83 -33.17
N THR A 90 -1.26 12.55 -32.72
CA THR A 90 -0.93 12.50 -31.28
C THR A 90 -0.97 13.89 -30.67
N PRO A 91 -1.06 14.04 -29.34
CA PRO A 91 -1.02 15.34 -28.68
C PRO A 91 0.24 16.12 -29.07
N GLN A 92 0.03 17.36 -29.52
CA GLN A 92 1.10 18.29 -29.88
C GLN A 92 0.83 19.67 -29.28
N SER A 93 1.87 20.47 -29.12
CA SER A 93 1.74 21.86 -28.65
C SER A 93 0.89 22.67 -29.62
N VAL A 94 -0.20 23.25 -29.12
CA VAL A 94 -1.14 24.06 -29.92
C VAL A 94 -1.18 25.52 -29.47
N TYR A 95 -0.85 25.80 -28.24
CA TYR A 95 -0.77 27.16 -27.69
C TYR A 95 0.28 27.23 -26.60
N LYS A 96 0.99 28.37 -26.52
CA LYS A 96 1.97 28.63 -25.48
C LYS A 96 1.89 30.12 -25.05
N ALA A 97 1.88 30.33 -23.74
CA ALA A 97 2.09 31.64 -23.13
C ALA A 97 3.34 31.56 -22.23
N GLU A 98 4.29 32.45 -22.50
CA GLU A 98 5.58 32.53 -21.80
C GLU A 98 5.80 33.93 -21.23
N ASN A 99 6.78 34.03 -20.32
CA ASN A 99 7.16 35.28 -19.68
C ASN A 99 6.03 35.93 -18.86
N LEU A 100 5.14 35.12 -18.32
CA LEU A 100 4.17 35.59 -17.35
C LEU A 100 4.91 35.94 -16.04
N THR A 101 4.31 36.75 -15.20
CA THR A 101 4.80 36.93 -13.83
C THR A 101 4.65 35.60 -13.08
N GLU A 102 5.60 35.25 -12.21
CA GLU A 102 5.40 34.07 -11.36
C GLU A 102 4.21 34.31 -10.43
N GLY A 103 3.15 33.52 -10.57
CA GLY A 103 1.93 33.73 -9.80
C GLY A 103 0.77 32.87 -10.29
N GLU A 104 -0.42 33.18 -9.79
CA GLU A 104 -1.65 32.54 -10.20
C GLU A 104 -2.18 33.19 -11.48
N HIS A 105 -2.55 32.33 -12.42
CA HIS A 105 -3.06 32.72 -13.74
C HIS A 105 -4.24 31.85 -14.14
N THR A 106 -5.04 32.32 -15.08
CA THR A 106 -6.13 31.54 -15.67
C THR A 106 -5.99 31.51 -17.18
N LEU A 107 -5.80 30.32 -17.74
CA LEU A 107 -5.94 30.06 -19.18
C LEU A 107 -7.41 29.91 -19.51
N TYR A 108 -7.86 30.57 -20.57
CA TYR A 108 -9.16 30.40 -21.20
C TYR A 108 -8.99 29.80 -22.59
N ALA A 109 -9.81 28.81 -22.92
CA ALA A 109 -9.85 28.14 -24.22
C ALA A 109 -11.30 28.10 -24.72
N VAL A 110 -11.67 29.10 -25.51
CA VAL A 110 -13.06 29.35 -25.95
C VAL A 110 -13.27 28.75 -27.33
N THR A 111 -14.25 27.87 -27.46
CA THR A 111 -14.64 27.25 -28.73
C THR A 111 -15.18 28.28 -29.68
N GLN A 112 -14.79 28.25 -30.95
CA GLN A 112 -15.28 29.17 -31.98
C GLN A 112 -16.32 28.45 -32.86
N LYS A 113 -17.24 29.21 -33.46
CA LYS A 113 -18.24 28.65 -34.38
C LYS A 113 -17.67 28.32 -35.74
N GLU A 114 -16.62 28.99 -36.13
CA GLU A 114 -15.90 28.80 -37.40
C GLU A 114 -15.09 27.49 -37.32
N ARG A 115 -14.99 26.81 -38.47
CA ARG A 115 -14.30 25.54 -38.58
C ARG A 115 -13.67 25.35 -39.95
N SER A 116 -12.58 24.62 -40.00
CA SER A 116 -11.96 24.11 -41.22
C SER A 116 -12.34 22.68 -41.53
N GLY A 117 -12.84 21.95 -40.54
CA GLY A 117 -13.20 20.53 -40.61
C GLY A 117 -14.71 20.21 -40.72
N SER A 118 -15.08 19.01 -40.48
CA SER A 118 -16.46 18.50 -40.59
C SER A 118 -17.36 18.86 -39.39
N ALA A 119 -16.79 19.16 -38.23
CA ALA A 119 -17.51 19.52 -37.01
C ALA A 119 -16.77 20.62 -36.22
N VAL A 120 -17.45 21.15 -35.19
CA VAL A 120 -16.89 22.09 -34.21
C VAL A 120 -16.56 21.29 -32.96
N VAL A 121 -15.34 20.75 -32.89
CA VAL A 121 -14.85 20.04 -31.72
C VAL A 121 -13.71 20.84 -31.11
N ASN A 122 -13.83 21.16 -29.81
CA ASN A 122 -12.72 21.67 -29.01
C ASN A 122 -12.18 20.51 -28.17
N GLN A 123 -10.87 20.32 -28.18
CA GLN A 123 -10.19 19.21 -27.51
C GLN A 123 -8.92 19.68 -26.83
N VAL A 124 -8.61 19.09 -25.69
CA VAL A 124 -7.34 19.24 -24.97
C VAL A 124 -6.90 17.87 -24.43
N ALA A 125 -5.60 17.57 -24.57
CA ALA A 125 -5.02 16.36 -24.00
C ALA A 125 -4.44 16.61 -22.59
N TYR A 126 -3.72 17.71 -22.44
CA TYR A 126 -3.21 18.19 -21.15
C TYR A 126 -2.62 19.58 -21.29
N VAL A 127 -2.32 20.20 -20.16
CA VAL A 127 -1.50 21.41 -20.13
C VAL A 127 -0.22 21.17 -19.35
N GLN A 128 0.84 21.88 -19.73
CA GLN A 128 2.11 21.88 -19.04
C GLN A 128 2.40 23.28 -18.50
N VAL A 129 2.62 23.39 -17.20
CA VAL A 129 2.95 24.64 -16.53
C VAL A 129 4.44 24.68 -16.23
N THR A 130 5.06 25.82 -16.49
CA THR A 130 6.45 26.11 -16.11
C THR A 130 6.45 27.08 -14.94
N HIS A 131 7.32 26.83 -13.99
CA HIS A 131 7.55 27.69 -12.83
C HIS A 131 8.95 28.28 -12.92
N SER A 132 9.13 29.48 -12.40
CA SER A 132 10.45 29.91 -11.97
C SER A 132 10.96 28.91 -10.93
N PRO A 133 12.25 28.57 -10.93
CA PRO A 133 12.79 27.68 -9.91
C PRO A 133 12.47 28.23 -8.52
N TYR A 134 11.62 27.55 -7.77
CA TYR A 134 11.41 27.91 -6.38
C TYR A 134 12.70 27.66 -5.62
N ILE A 135 13.23 28.70 -4.98
CA ILE A 135 14.38 28.56 -4.09
C ILE A 135 13.90 27.83 -2.83
N ALA A 136 14.53 26.71 -2.50
CA ALA A 136 14.22 25.99 -1.30
C ALA A 136 14.51 26.86 -0.06
N LYS A 137 13.61 26.82 0.91
CA LYS A 137 13.78 27.50 2.20
C LYS A 137 14.62 26.71 3.17
N ASP A 138 14.72 25.41 2.96
CA ASP A 138 15.51 24.48 3.75
C ASP A 138 15.88 23.25 2.91
N PHE A 139 16.91 22.52 3.35
CA PHE A 139 17.26 21.20 2.85
C PHE A 139 17.69 20.30 4.01
N LYS A 140 17.47 19.01 3.87
CA LYS A 140 17.89 17.97 4.79
C LYS A 140 18.81 17.00 4.06
N LEU A 141 19.95 16.64 4.66
CA LEU A 141 20.74 15.51 4.19
C LEU A 141 20.00 14.22 4.54
N GLU A 142 19.93 13.30 3.59
CA GLU A 142 19.24 12.00 3.79
C GLU A 142 19.99 11.12 4.80
N ASP A 143 21.33 11.25 4.85
CA ASP A 143 22.16 10.50 5.76
C ASP A 143 22.84 11.42 6.80
N GLN A 144 22.81 11.01 8.06
CA GLN A 144 23.48 11.70 9.17
C GLN A 144 24.99 11.46 9.14
N GLY A 145 25.40 10.31 8.63
CA GLY A 145 26.78 9.90 8.50
C GLY A 145 26.94 8.72 7.55
N ILE A 146 28.18 8.51 7.11
CA ILE A 146 28.58 7.39 6.26
C ILE A 146 29.87 6.76 6.77
N SER A 147 30.08 5.48 6.48
CA SER A 147 31.30 4.73 6.75
C SER A 147 31.82 4.12 5.45
N LEU A 148 32.96 4.58 4.99
CA LEU A 148 33.55 4.18 3.71
C LEU A 148 34.88 3.46 3.95
N SER A 149 35.20 2.47 3.13
CA SER A 149 36.58 1.96 3.03
C SER A 149 37.44 2.92 2.23
N VAL A 150 38.75 2.96 2.51
CA VAL A 150 39.72 3.74 1.71
C VAL A 150 39.51 3.45 0.22
N GLY A 151 39.38 4.49 -0.58
CA GLY A 151 39.16 4.45 -2.03
C GLY A 151 37.69 4.42 -2.46
N GLN A 152 36.74 4.21 -1.55
CA GLN A 152 35.30 4.28 -1.88
C GLN A 152 34.85 5.72 -2.03
N SER A 153 33.77 5.90 -2.82
CA SER A 153 33.09 7.19 -3.01
C SER A 153 31.60 7.08 -2.71
N TYR A 154 31.01 8.20 -2.29
CA TYR A 154 29.60 8.33 -1.96
C TYR A 154 29.06 9.67 -2.45
N ALA A 155 27.94 9.67 -3.19
CA ALA A 155 27.26 10.88 -3.61
C ALA A 155 26.25 11.32 -2.53
N ILE A 156 26.38 12.55 -2.04
CA ILE A 156 25.48 13.13 -1.04
C ILE A 156 24.10 13.29 -1.64
N SER A 157 23.08 12.77 -0.95
CA SER A 157 21.66 12.97 -1.28
C SER A 157 20.98 13.85 -0.25
N TYR A 158 20.03 14.65 -0.71
CA TYR A 158 19.26 15.57 0.13
C TYR A 158 17.87 15.85 -0.44
N SER A 159 16.95 16.19 0.44
CA SER A 159 15.61 16.65 0.11
C SER A 159 15.44 18.12 0.43
N TYR A 160 14.57 18.79 -0.33
CA TYR A 160 14.27 20.20 -0.17
C TYR A 160 12.95 20.45 0.55
N THR A 161 12.86 21.64 1.19
CA THR A 161 11.61 22.15 1.73
C THR A 161 11.28 23.52 1.12
N PRO A 162 10.16 23.65 0.39
CA PRO A 162 9.23 22.57 0.00
C PRO A 162 9.86 21.62 -1.02
N SER A 163 9.31 20.39 -1.15
CA SER A 163 9.91 19.31 -1.95
C SER A 163 10.02 19.57 -3.45
N TYR A 164 9.23 20.50 -3.98
CA TYR A 164 9.26 20.94 -5.39
C TYR A 164 10.27 22.08 -5.66
N ALA A 165 10.93 22.59 -4.63
CA ALA A 165 11.93 23.65 -4.76
C ALA A 165 13.34 23.07 -5.02
N THR A 166 14.27 23.91 -5.45
CA THR A 166 15.66 23.51 -5.73
C THR A 166 16.64 24.53 -5.17
N LEU A 167 17.89 24.11 -5.02
CA LEU A 167 19.05 24.98 -4.75
C LEU A 167 20.12 24.67 -5.80
N ASP A 168 20.55 25.70 -6.52
CA ASP A 168 21.56 25.62 -7.57
C ASP A 168 22.92 26.19 -7.13
N ASP A 169 23.02 26.59 -5.86
CA ASP A 169 24.20 27.20 -5.24
C ASP A 169 24.84 26.34 -4.13
N MET A 170 24.60 25.02 -4.19
CA MET A 170 25.17 24.11 -3.20
C MET A 170 26.68 24.08 -3.26
N THR A 171 27.30 24.22 -2.11
CA THR A 171 28.75 24.14 -1.91
C THR A 171 29.09 23.12 -0.83
N TYR A 172 30.26 22.51 -0.94
CA TYR A 172 30.67 21.44 -0.04
C TYR A 172 32.09 21.69 0.47
N ALA A 173 32.33 21.36 1.74
CA ALA A 173 33.64 21.45 2.36
C ALA A 173 33.89 20.24 3.28
N ALA A 174 35.12 19.74 3.32
CA ALA A 174 35.54 18.70 4.24
C ALA A 174 36.39 19.31 5.35
N SER A 175 36.16 18.90 6.60
CA SER A 175 36.95 19.36 7.76
C SER A 175 38.41 18.86 7.71
N ASP A 176 38.64 17.67 7.12
CA ASP A 176 39.98 17.11 6.88
C ASP A 176 40.03 16.45 5.49
N THR A 177 40.64 17.14 4.54
CA THR A 177 40.78 16.68 3.15
C THR A 177 41.82 15.55 2.99
N THR A 178 42.58 15.23 4.01
CA THR A 178 43.48 14.07 4.02
C THR A 178 42.72 12.78 4.35
N VAL A 179 41.66 12.86 5.13
CA VAL A 179 40.77 11.73 5.47
C VAL A 179 39.73 11.52 4.36
N ALA A 180 38.98 12.55 4.01
CA ALA A 180 37.99 12.51 2.96
C ALA A 180 37.94 13.84 2.19
N SER A 181 37.76 13.78 0.88
CA SER A 181 37.51 14.98 0.06
C SER A 181 36.11 14.96 -0.50
N VAL A 182 35.58 16.12 -0.83
CA VAL A 182 34.28 16.27 -1.49
C VAL A 182 34.43 17.13 -2.74
N SER A 183 33.85 16.70 -3.84
CA SER A 183 33.84 17.44 -5.12
C SER A 183 32.71 18.46 -5.18
N THR A 184 32.69 19.29 -6.19
CA THR A 184 31.67 20.34 -6.39
C THR A 184 30.28 19.78 -6.68
N ASP A 185 30.17 18.53 -7.11
CA ASP A 185 28.91 17.82 -7.32
C ASP A 185 28.41 17.06 -6.06
N GLY A 186 29.12 17.18 -4.94
CA GLY A 186 28.77 16.53 -3.69
C GLY A 186 29.25 15.07 -3.57
N THR A 187 30.18 14.61 -4.43
CA THR A 187 30.74 13.27 -4.31
C THR A 187 31.88 13.27 -3.28
N VAL A 188 31.69 12.53 -2.19
CA VAL A 188 32.70 12.28 -1.14
C VAL A 188 33.62 11.14 -1.57
N THR A 189 34.92 11.29 -1.41
CA THR A 189 35.94 10.24 -1.67
C THR A 189 36.78 10.01 -0.42
N ALA A 190 36.78 8.77 0.06
CA ALA A 190 37.56 8.30 1.21
C ALA A 190 39.02 8.12 0.83
N LYS A 191 39.97 8.73 1.59
CA LYS A 191 41.40 8.72 1.26
C LYS A 191 42.27 7.99 2.28
N LYS A 192 42.03 8.20 3.57
CA LYS A 192 42.82 7.64 4.66
C LYS A 192 41.92 7.39 5.86
N SER A 193 42.18 6.34 6.62
CA SER A 193 41.41 6.03 7.82
C SER A 193 41.40 7.17 8.83
N GLY A 194 40.24 7.44 9.39
CA GLY A 194 39.96 8.57 10.29
C GLY A 194 38.51 9.05 10.15
N THR A 195 38.21 10.17 10.77
CA THR A 195 36.89 10.80 10.72
C THR A 195 37.02 12.22 10.16
N ALA A 196 36.11 12.57 9.25
CA ALA A 196 35.96 13.93 8.73
C ALA A 196 34.49 14.34 8.80
N VAL A 197 34.21 15.63 8.78
CA VAL A 197 32.87 16.18 8.68
C VAL A 197 32.73 16.88 7.33
N ILE A 198 31.76 16.50 6.55
CA ILE A 198 31.38 17.21 5.34
C ILE A 198 30.31 18.22 5.69
N THR A 199 30.50 19.47 5.26
CA THR A 199 29.52 20.54 5.36
C THR A 199 28.96 20.84 3.98
N ALA A 200 27.65 20.72 3.82
CA ALA A 200 26.90 21.18 2.64
C ALA A 200 26.22 22.51 2.96
N SER A 201 26.35 23.50 2.09
CA SER A 201 25.85 24.86 2.35
C SER A 201 25.19 25.45 1.11
N SER A 202 24.16 26.28 1.31
CA SER A 202 23.57 27.17 0.30
C SER A 202 23.56 28.60 0.83
N GLN A 203 24.09 29.54 0.07
CA GLN A 203 24.03 30.96 0.42
C GLN A 203 22.63 31.52 0.18
N LYS A 204 21.93 31.08 -0.88
CA LYS A 204 20.57 31.50 -1.21
C LYS A 204 19.57 31.15 -0.12
N ALA A 205 19.71 29.97 0.47
CA ALA A 205 18.87 29.54 1.61
C ALA A 205 19.42 30.04 2.97
N GLY A 206 20.69 30.44 3.05
CA GLY A 206 21.35 30.80 4.31
C GLY A 206 21.54 29.63 5.28
N ILE A 207 21.69 28.40 4.76
CA ILE A 207 21.64 27.16 5.55
C ILE A 207 22.89 26.32 5.28
N SER A 208 23.37 25.67 6.34
CA SER A 208 24.40 24.62 6.29
C SER A 208 23.93 23.37 7.03
N ARG A 209 24.30 22.21 6.51
CA ARG A 209 24.08 20.90 7.12
C ARG A 209 25.37 20.11 7.11
N THR A 210 25.55 19.24 8.11
CA THR A 210 26.79 18.46 8.24
C THR A 210 26.48 16.96 8.24
N MET A 211 27.43 16.19 7.72
CA MET A 211 27.42 14.72 7.69
C MET A 211 28.78 14.22 8.17
N GLU A 212 28.79 13.24 9.09
CA GLU A 212 30.02 12.56 9.51
C GLU A 212 30.46 11.55 8.45
N VAL A 213 31.75 11.53 8.16
CA VAL A 213 32.37 10.54 7.28
C VAL A 213 33.44 9.80 8.07
N GLU A 214 33.19 8.54 8.36
CA GLU A 214 34.15 7.61 8.89
C GLU A 214 34.84 6.89 7.74
N VAL A 215 36.15 6.99 7.67
CA VAL A 215 36.96 6.24 6.70
C VAL A 215 37.71 5.13 7.44
N ARG A 216 37.53 3.90 7.01
CA ARG A 216 38.14 2.71 7.63
C ARG A 216 39.07 1.99 6.67
N GLU A 217 40.09 1.33 7.23
CA GLU A 217 40.87 0.34 6.49
C GLU A 217 39.98 -0.87 6.12
N GLN A 218 40.46 -1.68 5.19
CA GLN A 218 39.79 -2.95 4.87
C GLN A 218 39.84 -3.88 6.10
N GLY A 219 38.70 -4.54 6.36
CA GLY A 219 38.55 -5.46 7.48
C GLY A 219 37.10 -5.79 7.73
N SER A 220 36.85 -6.75 8.63
CA SER A 220 35.50 -7.13 9.02
C SER A 220 34.88 -6.07 9.94
N VAL A 221 33.71 -5.56 9.55
CA VAL A 221 32.95 -4.55 10.30
C VAL A 221 31.48 -4.90 10.33
N LEU A 222 30.88 -4.93 11.53
CA LEU A 222 29.43 -4.88 11.66
C LEU A 222 29.00 -3.40 11.62
N GLY A 223 28.42 -3.01 10.51
CA GLY A 223 27.77 -1.72 10.34
C GLY A 223 26.31 -1.77 10.77
N GLY A 224 25.65 -0.62 10.76
CA GLY A 224 24.22 -0.54 10.96
C GLY A 224 23.72 0.89 10.79
N THR A 225 22.48 1.02 10.36
CA THR A 225 21.84 2.30 10.09
C THR A 225 20.36 2.23 10.38
N VAL A 226 19.81 3.27 10.98
CA VAL A 226 18.36 3.46 11.05
C VAL A 226 17.86 3.85 9.66
N THR A 227 16.75 3.29 9.24
CA THR A 227 16.22 3.40 7.88
C THR A 227 14.70 3.62 7.85
N ASP A 228 14.18 3.85 6.66
CA ASP A 228 12.73 3.93 6.42
C ASP A 228 12.08 2.53 6.50
N HIS A 229 11.17 2.35 7.44
CA HIS A 229 10.44 1.11 7.67
C HIS A 229 9.37 0.77 6.60
N ASN A 230 9.13 1.66 5.62
CA ASN A 230 8.27 1.38 4.47
C ASN A 230 9.04 0.79 3.28
N THR A 231 10.33 0.58 3.45
CA THR A 231 11.21 0.06 2.40
C THR A 231 11.71 -1.33 2.75
N GLN A 232 11.60 -2.28 1.82
CA GLN A 232 12.20 -3.60 2.01
C GLN A 232 13.71 -3.57 1.74
N TYR A 233 14.50 -4.06 2.69
CA TYR A 233 15.97 -4.12 2.60
C TYR A 233 16.43 -5.53 2.30
N THR A 234 16.60 -5.80 1.01
CA THR A 234 17.12 -7.07 0.49
C THR A 234 18.63 -7.00 0.23
N GLN A 235 19.27 -8.14 -0.04
CA GLN A 235 20.71 -8.20 -0.31
C GLN A 235 21.13 -7.38 -1.54
N LYS A 236 20.25 -7.16 -2.50
CA LYS A 236 20.50 -6.29 -3.66
C LYS A 236 20.88 -4.85 -3.28
N ARG A 237 20.47 -4.38 -2.10
CA ARG A 237 20.74 -3.04 -1.59
C ARG A 237 22.00 -2.98 -0.71
N PHE A 238 22.77 -4.06 -0.61
CA PHE A 238 23.94 -4.12 0.26
C PHE A 238 24.92 -2.95 0.03
N ALA A 239 25.32 -2.72 -1.20
CA ALA A 239 26.26 -1.66 -1.55
C ALA A 239 25.76 -0.25 -1.17
N GLU A 240 24.45 0.00 -1.30
CA GLU A 240 23.82 1.27 -0.94
C GLU A 240 23.72 1.46 0.57
N VAL A 241 23.29 0.41 1.28
CA VAL A 241 22.90 0.52 2.70
C VAL A 241 24.09 0.34 3.62
N SER A 242 25.05 -0.52 3.27
CA SER A 242 26.21 -0.85 4.12
C SER A 242 27.15 0.34 4.40
N VAL A 243 27.05 1.38 3.59
CA VAL A 243 27.83 2.61 3.79
C VAL A 243 27.15 3.64 4.69
N LYS A 244 25.84 3.50 4.94
CA LYS A 244 25.06 4.45 5.75
C LYS A 244 25.33 4.27 7.25
N LYS A 245 25.32 5.39 7.99
CA LYS A 245 25.60 5.45 9.43
C LYS A 245 24.64 6.39 10.14
N ASN A 246 23.33 6.20 9.92
CA ASN A 246 22.31 6.95 10.65
C ASN A 246 22.15 6.31 12.03
N ARG A 247 22.50 7.01 13.09
CA ARG A 247 22.57 6.47 14.46
C ARG A 247 21.43 6.94 15.35
N SER A 248 20.56 7.81 14.86
CA SER A 248 19.46 8.33 15.66
C SER A 248 18.19 8.54 14.85
N GLU A 249 17.04 8.42 15.53
CA GLU A 249 15.73 8.70 14.97
C GLU A 249 14.81 9.35 16.00
N THR A 250 13.89 10.18 15.51
CA THR A 250 12.81 10.76 16.31
C THR A 250 11.47 10.23 15.82
N LEU A 251 10.74 9.59 16.71
CA LEU A 251 9.44 8.98 16.47
C LEU A 251 8.36 9.73 17.24
N THR A 252 7.12 9.61 16.78
CA THR A 252 5.95 10.15 17.47
C THR A 252 4.91 9.05 17.65
N ALA A 253 4.35 8.97 18.86
CA ALA A 253 3.28 8.02 19.18
C ALA A 253 2.25 8.65 20.11
N TRP A 254 1.04 8.07 20.12
CA TRP A 254 0.04 8.35 21.15
C TRP A 254 0.22 7.40 22.35
N LYS A 255 -0.48 7.66 23.45
CA LYS A 255 -0.63 6.67 24.53
C LYS A 255 -1.49 5.51 24.03
N ASN A 256 -1.25 4.31 24.54
CA ASN A 256 -1.92 3.08 24.11
C ASN A 256 -1.69 2.73 22.62
N ASP A 257 -0.60 3.23 22.04
CA ASP A 257 -0.24 3.11 20.64
C ASP A 257 1.18 2.57 20.53
N ARG A 258 1.70 2.46 19.31
CA ARG A 258 3.06 2.04 19.03
C ARG A 258 3.71 2.95 17.98
N ALA A 259 4.99 3.18 18.12
CA ALA A 259 5.84 3.70 17.05
C ALA A 259 6.71 2.57 16.51
N VAL A 260 7.08 2.64 15.26
CA VAL A 260 7.93 1.65 14.61
C VAL A 260 9.11 2.31 13.91
N SER A 261 10.20 1.58 13.83
CA SER A 261 11.43 1.94 13.12
C SER A 261 12.02 0.69 12.50
N GLU A 262 12.89 0.85 11.54
CA GLU A 262 13.69 -0.25 11.01
C GLU A 262 15.18 0.07 11.14
N LEU A 263 15.93 -0.85 11.75
CA LEU A 263 17.37 -0.85 11.83
C LEU A 263 17.91 -1.90 10.87
N VAL A 264 18.80 -1.52 9.96
CA VAL A 264 19.46 -2.48 9.08
C VAL A 264 20.92 -2.65 9.50
N LEU A 265 21.29 -3.87 9.91
CA LEU A 265 22.67 -4.27 10.18
C LEU A 265 23.34 -4.73 8.88
N SER A 266 24.63 -4.48 8.73
CA SER A 266 25.43 -4.90 7.58
C SER A 266 26.73 -5.53 8.04
N ALA A 267 26.93 -6.81 7.72
CA ALA A 267 28.18 -7.53 7.96
C ALA A 267 29.10 -7.31 6.77
N ILE A 268 30.15 -6.52 6.94
CA ILE A 268 31.06 -6.16 5.85
C ILE A 268 32.35 -6.95 6.00
N GLY A 269 32.73 -7.72 4.98
CA GLY A 269 34.03 -8.42 4.89
C GLY A 269 34.26 -9.54 5.90
N GLY A 270 33.26 -9.97 6.65
CA GLY A 270 33.36 -11.09 7.61
C GLY A 270 32.04 -11.45 8.26
N ASP A 271 31.93 -12.69 8.75
CA ASP A 271 30.79 -13.21 9.51
C ASP A 271 30.75 -12.61 10.93
N PHE A 272 29.55 -12.38 11.45
CA PHE A 272 29.30 -12.01 12.85
C PHE A 272 28.37 -13.01 13.50
N THR A 273 28.78 -13.52 14.68
CA THR A 273 28.05 -14.55 15.42
C THR A 273 27.45 -13.99 16.71
N ASN A 274 26.40 -14.66 17.19
CA ASN A 274 25.69 -14.30 18.41
C ASN A 274 25.24 -12.81 18.41
N VAL A 275 24.75 -12.32 17.27
CA VAL A 275 24.27 -10.94 17.16
C VAL A 275 22.99 -10.79 17.96
N THR A 276 22.95 -9.84 18.87
CA THR A 276 21.75 -9.48 19.65
C THR A 276 21.42 -8.01 19.54
N VAL A 277 20.17 -7.65 19.73
CA VAL A 277 19.70 -6.26 19.82
C VAL A 277 18.90 -6.11 21.11
N GLN A 278 19.30 -5.17 21.96
CA GLN A 278 18.64 -4.92 23.24
C GLN A 278 18.35 -3.44 23.42
N ALA A 279 17.17 -3.14 23.99
CA ALA A 279 16.77 -1.78 24.30
C ALA A 279 17.06 -1.42 25.76
N SER A 280 17.36 -0.16 26.03
CA SER A 280 17.29 0.43 27.36
C SER A 280 15.87 0.93 27.65
N ASP A 281 15.61 1.28 28.93
CA ASP A 281 14.39 1.99 29.28
C ASP A 281 14.26 3.31 28.49
N LEU A 282 13.02 3.68 28.14
CA LEU A 282 12.73 5.01 27.63
C LEU A 282 12.57 5.97 28.80
N THR A 283 13.33 7.05 28.84
CA THR A 283 13.31 8.00 29.95
C THR A 283 13.40 9.45 29.50
N ASP A 284 12.73 10.36 30.23
CA ASP A 284 12.93 11.81 30.14
C ASP A 284 13.76 12.36 31.32
N GLY A 285 14.40 11.46 32.09
CA GLY A 285 15.11 11.75 33.31
C GLY A 285 14.26 11.72 34.59
N LYS A 286 12.94 11.76 34.48
CA LYS A 286 12.00 11.68 35.60
C LYS A 286 10.94 10.60 35.44
N LYS A 287 10.49 10.39 34.22
CA LYS A 287 9.48 9.39 33.83
C LYS A 287 10.17 8.26 33.10
N LYS A 288 9.58 7.08 33.19
CA LYS A 288 10.13 5.87 32.63
C LYS A 288 9.03 5.05 31.96
N ILE A 289 9.34 4.51 30.78
CA ILE A 289 8.63 3.39 30.16
C ILE A 289 9.67 2.26 30.11
N ALA A 290 9.34 1.09 30.67
CA ALA A 290 10.30 0.00 30.81
C ALA A 290 10.73 -0.57 29.45
N ALA A 291 11.96 -1.05 29.35
CA ALA A 291 12.56 -1.62 28.13
C ALA A 291 11.77 -2.79 27.53
N GLU A 292 11.00 -3.51 28.36
CA GLU A 292 10.09 -4.59 27.93
C GLU A 292 9.01 -4.15 26.92
N ASN A 293 8.75 -2.83 26.85
CA ASN A 293 7.85 -2.22 25.86
C ASN A 293 8.55 -1.95 24.51
N VAL A 294 9.81 -2.28 24.38
CA VAL A 294 10.54 -2.19 23.11
C VAL A 294 10.90 -3.59 22.64
N THR A 295 10.43 -3.93 21.46
CA THR A 295 10.80 -5.20 20.81
C THR A 295 11.68 -4.93 19.61
N ALA A 296 12.73 -5.72 19.45
CA ALA A 296 13.59 -5.74 18.28
C ALA A 296 13.55 -7.14 17.68
N THR A 297 12.95 -7.27 16.51
CA THR A 297 12.70 -8.55 15.85
C THR A 297 13.48 -8.60 14.55
N PHE A 298 14.34 -9.59 14.37
CA PHE A 298 15.04 -9.79 13.11
C PHE A 298 14.06 -10.15 12.00
N ILE A 299 14.23 -9.52 10.84
CA ILE A 299 13.43 -9.79 9.64
C ILE A 299 14.13 -10.87 8.83
N ARG A 300 13.43 -11.96 8.56
CA ARG A 300 13.89 -13.04 7.71
C ARG A 300 13.44 -12.81 6.29
N SER A 301 14.36 -12.97 5.34
CA SER A 301 14.03 -12.94 3.92
C SER A 301 13.41 -14.25 3.45
N THR A 302 12.50 -14.15 2.50
CA THR A 302 11.94 -15.24 1.71
C THR A 302 12.03 -14.91 0.23
N LYS A 303 11.71 -15.87 -0.61
CA LYS A 303 11.55 -15.63 -2.06
C LYS A 303 10.08 -15.33 -2.35
N ALA A 304 9.81 -14.16 -2.90
CA ALA A 304 8.49 -13.70 -3.28
C ALA A 304 8.41 -13.32 -4.75
N TYR A 305 7.20 -13.31 -5.27
CA TYR A 305 6.92 -12.84 -6.63
C TYR A 305 6.86 -11.31 -6.61
N VAL A 306 7.81 -10.66 -7.27
CA VAL A 306 7.98 -9.19 -7.22
C VAL A 306 7.29 -8.42 -8.33
N TYR A 307 6.65 -9.10 -9.25
CA TYR A 307 5.81 -8.42 -10.23
C TYR A 307 4.51 -8.07 -9.54
N GLY A 308 4.25 -6.78 -9.35
CA GLY A 308 2.96 -6.29 -8.88
C GLY A 308 1.82 -6.86 -9.71
N TYR A 309 0.61 -6.80 -9.21
CA TYR A 309 -0.59 -7.24 -9.92
C TYR A 309 -0.69 -6.52 -11.27
N ILE A 310 -0.25 -7.18 -12.32
CA ILE A 310 -0.32 -6.68 -13.70
C ILE A 310 -1.57 -7.31 -14.31
N TYR A 311 -2.59 -6.48 -14.58
CA TYR A 311 -3.74 -6.92 -15.35
C TYR A 311 -3.30 -7.16 -16.79
N GLY A 312 -3.40 -8.41 -17.27
CA GLY A 312 -3.17 -8.77 -18.66
C GLY A 312 -2.36 -10.05 -18.87
N ASN A 313 -2.21 -10.45 -20.13
CA ASN A 313 -1.55 -11.70 -20.54
C ASN A 313 0.00 -11.63 -20.47
N ASP A 314 0.58 -10.51 -20.06
CA ASP A 314 2.02 -10.26 -20.06
C ASP A 314 2.70 -10.54 -18.70
N VAL A 315 1.99 -11.19 -17.77
CA VAL A 315 2.58 -11.60 -16.49
C VAL A 315 3.50 -12.79 -16.74
N PRO A 316 4.82 -12.68 -16.54
CA PRO A 316 5.69 -13.82 -16.66
C PRO A 316 5.26 -14.96 -15.73
N ALA A 317 5.31 -16.18 -16.18
CA ALA A 317 5.03 -17.34 -15.34
C ALA A 317 5.85 -17.29 -14.05
N ALA A 318 5.28 -17.69 -12.92
CA ALA A 318 5.95 -17.75 -11.63
C ALA A 318 7.01 -18.89 -11.66
N THR A 319 8.21 -18.55 -12.10
CA THR A 319 9.37 -19.46 -12.11
C THR A 319 10.32 -19.08 -10.96
N GLU A 320 11.22 -20.00 -10.58
CA GLU A 320 12.26 -19.67 -9.60
C GLU A 320 13.15 -18.47 -10.02
N GLU A 321 13.33 -18.28 -11.34
CA GLU A 321 14.09 -17.15 -11.89
C GLU A 321 13.38 -15.81 -11.71
N ASN A 322 12.04 -15.82 -11.64
CA ASN A 322 11.21 -14.62 -11.49
C ASN A 322 10.91 -14.29 -10.02
N ARG A 323 11.38 -15.10 -9.08
CA ARG A 323 11.27 -14.81 -7.66
C ARG A 323 12.45 -13.96 -7.21
N ALA A 324 12.15 -12.92 -6.45
CA ALA A 324 13.15 -12.11 -5.79
C ALA A 324 13.08 -12.29 -4.28
N GLU A 325 14.16 -11.92 -3.63
CA GLU A 325 14.21 -11.85 -2.19
C GLU A 325 13.27 -10.74 -1.70
N ALA A 326 12.46 -11.06 -0.69
CA ALA A 326 11.63 -10.12 0.07
C ALA A 326 11.92 -10.28 1.55
N SER A 327 12.20 -9.17 2.23
CA SER A 327 12.48 -9.12 3.67
C SER A 327 11.21 -8.72 4.40
N ASP A 328 10.34 -9.70 4.72
CA ASP A 328 9.00 -9.42 5.25
C ASP A 328 8.53 -10.37 6.36
N ILE A 329 9.35 -11.36 6.77
CA ILE A 329 8.98 -12.28 7.84
C ILE A 329 9.58 -11.81 9.16
N LEU A 330 8.77 -11.34 10.10
CA LEU A 330 9.20 -11.06 11.46
C LEU A 330 9.58 -12.37 12.16
N TRP A 331 10.88 -12.54 12.44
CA TRP A 331 11.44 -13.76 13.03
C TRP A 331 12.03 -13.48 14.40
N GLN A 332 11.42 -14.04 15.44
CA GLN A 332 11.77 -13.74 16.83
C GLN A 332 13.03 -14.43 17.35
N SER A 333 13.68 -15.29 16.57
CA SER A 333 14.89 -15.97 17.03
C SER A 333 16.04 -14.99 17.31
N THR A 334 16.60 -15.07 18.51
CA THR A 334 17.76 -14.30 18.93
C THR A 334 18.58 -15.12 19.94
N PRO A 335 19.93 -15.10 19.92
CA PRO A 335 20.81 -14.42 18.94
C PRO A 335 20.78 -15.07 17.55
N ILE A 336 21.29 -14.33 16.55
CA ILE A 336 21.46 -14.83 15.18
C ILE A 336 22.90 -14.64 14.70
N ASP A 337 23.28 -15.37 13.66
CA ASP A 337 24.51 -15.16 12.91
C ASP A 337 24.22 -14.41 11.63
N ILE A 338 25.05 -13.42 11.29
CA ILE A 338 24.96 -12.63 10.06
C ILE A 338 26.18 -12.95 9.20
N LYS A 339 25.93 -13.38 7.96
CA LYS A 339 26.98 -13.76 7.02
C LYS A 339 27.67 -12.53 6.42
N ALA A 340 28.94 -12.72 6.03
CA ALA A 340 29.70 -11.69 5.35
C ALA A 340 28.98 -11.14 4.13
N ASP A 341 29.10 -9.84 3.93
CA ASP A 341 28.56 -9.09 2.81
C ASP A 341 27.02 -9.23 2.64
N THR A 342 26.33 -9.34 3.80
CA THR A 342 24.86 -9.40 3.85
C THR A 342 24.26 -8.30 4.73
N LEU A 343 22.99 -7.96 4.43
CA LEU A 343 22.13 -7.12 5.26
C LEU A 343 21.27 -7.97 6.18
N GLN A 344 21.05 -7.47 7.38
CA GLN A 344 20.10 -8.05 8.33
C GLN A 344 19.17 -6.95 8.86
N PRO A 345 17.96 -6.83 8.30
CA PRO A 345 16.97 -5.90 8.81
C PRO A 345 16.42 -6.34 10.18
N VAL A 346 16.08 -5.35 11.00
CA VAL A 346 15.53 -5.51 12.35
C VAL A 346 14.35 -4.57 12.50
N TRP A 347 13.17 -5.13 12.71
CA TRP A 347 11.95 -4.39 13.04
C TRP A 347 11.97 -3.98 14.50
N VAL A 348 11.84 -2.69 14.77
CA VAL A 348 11.84 -2.14 16.12
C VAL A 348 10.49 -1.53 16.43
N GLU A 349 9.81 -2.04 17.44
CA GLU A 349 8.52 -1.54 17.89
C GLU A 349 8.62 -0.97 19.31
N PHE A 350 8.11 0.23 19.50
CA PHE A 350 8.00 0.93 20.77
C PHE A 350 6.52 0.96 21.17
N ALA A 351 6.09 0.05 22.03
CA ALA A 351 4.72 0.03 22.55
C ALA A 351 4.58 1.08 23.68
N ILE A 352 3.69 2.03 23.51
CA ILE A 352 3.47 3.11 24.49
C ILE A 352 2.31 2.74 25.41
N PRO A 353 2.56 2.45 26.70
CA PRO A 353 1.49 2.10 27.62
C PRO A 353 0.44 3.22 27.74
N LYS A 354 -0.82 2.85 27.94
CA LYS A 354 -1.92 3.77 28.21
C LYS A 354 -1.62 4.71 29.40
N THR A 355 -0.90 4.20 30.39
CA THR A 355 -0.51 4.94 31.61
C THR A 355 0.67 5.88 31.39
N ALA A 356 1.34 5.83 30.23
CA ALA A 356 2.46 6.70 29.92
C ALA A 356 2.03 8.18 30.00
N LYS A 357 2.94 9.02 30.46
CA LYS A 357 2.71 10.47 30.46
C LYS A 357 3.23 11.06 29.15
N SER A 358 2.54 12.07 28.61
CA SER A 358 3.06 12.82 27.47
C SER A 358 4.44 13.43 27.77
N GLY A 359 5.27 13.51 26.75
CA GLY A 359 6.64 14.01 26.87
C GLY A 359 7.57 13.37 25.85
N THR A 360 8.83 13.80 25.88
CA THR A 360 9.88 13.28 25.01
C THR A 360 10.76 12.31 25.80
N TYR A 361 10.77 11.06 25.36
CA TYR A 361 11.53 10.00 25.99
C TYR A 361 12.71 9.61 25.10
N LYS A 362 13.86 9.30 25.73
CA LYS A 362 15.05 8.81 25.03
C LYS A 362 15.35 7.39 25.44
N THR A 363 15.81 6.59 24.49
CA THR A 363 16.30 5.23 24.70
C THR A 363 17.42 4.93 23.73
N GLN A 364 18.15 3.86 24.02
CA GLN A 364 19.20 3.34 23.16
C GLN A 364 18.92 1.87 22.82
N LEU A 365 19.14 1.52 21.56
CA LEU A 365 19.31 0.13 21.14
C LEU A 365 20.80 -0.19 21.10
N THR A 366 21.16 -1.28 21.74
CA THR A 366 22.53 -1.78 21.80
C THR A 366 22.64 -3.07 21.02
N VAL A 367 23.51 -3.11 20.02
CA VAL A 367 23.81 -4.30 19.23
C VAL A 367 25.14 -4.88 19.67
N THR A 368 25.15 -6.16 20.00
CA THR A 368 26.36 -6.91 20.35
C THR A 368 26.59 -8.08 19.41
N ALA A 369 27.82 -8.52 19.27
CA ALA A 369 28.25 -9.73 18.56
C ALA A 369 29.58 -10.19 19.16
N ASP A 370 29.93 -11.48 18.98
CA ASP A 370 31.20 -12.02 19.52
C ASP A 370 32.43 -11.29 19.02
N GLN A 371 32.40 -10.77 17.79
CA GLN A 371 33.53 -10.09 17.14
C GLN A 371 33.62 -8.61 17.50
N LEU A 372 32.62 -8.04 18.18
CA LEU A 372 32.61 -6.64 18.55
C LEU A 372 33.34 -6.41 19.89
N THR A 373 34.35 -5.55 19.90
CA THR A 373 35.00 -5.10 21.14
C THR A 373 34.19 -4.04 21.88
N GLN A 374 33.36 -3.30 21.17
CA GLN A 374 32.40 -2.34 21.69
C GLN A 374 31.07 -2.52 20.96
N PRO A 375 29.93 -2.41 21.67
CA PRO A 375 28.63 -2.52 21.05
C PRO A 375 28.35 -1.35 20.09
N LEU A 376 27.50 -1.60 19.07
CA LEU A 376 26.92 -0.51 18.30
C LEU A 376 25.72 0.06 19.08
N VAL A 377 25.61 1.38 19.09
CA VAL A 377 24.53 2.08 19.80
C VAL A 377 23.74 2.93 18.82
N PHE A 378 22.40 2.86 18.92
CA PHE A 378 21.45 3.65 18.17
C PHE A 378 20.56 4.40 19.14
N GLU A 379 20.37 5.70 18.92
CA GLU A 379 19.61 6.58 19.82
C GLU A 379 18.22 6.84 19.27
N TYR A 380 17.22 6.70 20.10
CA TYR A 380 15.84 6.99 19.74
C TYR A 380 15.23 8.03 20.68
N GLU A 381 14.54 8.98 20.07
CA GLU A 381 13.69 9.93 20.78
C GLU A 381 12.23 9.62 20.44
N VAL A 382 11.41 9.26 21.42
CA VAL A 382 9.98 8.98 21.24
C VAL A 382 9.16 10.10 21.87
N ARG A 383 8.44 10.84 21.03
CA ARG A 383 7.54 11.93 21.44
C ARG A 383 6.15 11.40 21.70
N VAL A 384 5.83 11.14 22.97
CA VAL A 384 4.51 10.68 23.38
C VAL A 384 3.56 11.87 23.45
N GLN A 385 2.58 11.91 22.56
CA GLN A 385 1.57 12.96 22.47
C GLN A 385 0.55 12.85 23.61
N ASN A 386 -0.13 13.98 23.92
CA ASN A 386 -1.24 13.97 24.88
C ASN A 386 -2.57 13.51 24.24
N ALA A 387 -2.48 12.53 23.36
CA ALA A 387 -3.60 11.81 22.78
C ALA A 387 -3.51 10.35 23.21
N GLU A 388 -4.62 9.66 23.22
CA GLU A 388 -4.72 8.27 23.61
C GLU A 388 -5.49 7.50 22.53
N LEU A 389 -4.93 6.41 22.06
CA LEU A 389 -5.63 5.47 21.19
C LEU A 389 -6.69 4.75 22.04
N PRO A 390 -7.99 4.83 21.71
CA PRO A 390 -9.04 4.13 22.46
C PRO A 390 -8.80 2.62 22.50
N ASP A 391 -9.15 1.96 23.61
CA ASP A 391 -9.00 0.50 23.71
C ASP A 391 -9.80 -0.27 22.66
N ASN A 392 -10.93 0.32 22.25
CA ASN A 392 -11.86 -0.25 21.28
C ASN A 392 -11.73 0.31 19.86
N TYR A 393 -10.63 0.97 19.53
CA TYR A 393 -10.47 1.56 18.18
C TYR A 393 -10.63 0.53 17.06
N ARG A 394 -10.26 -0.74 17.34
CA ARG A 394 -10.41 -1.85 16.41
C ARG A 394 -11.85 -2.25 16.18
N ASP A 395 -12.73 -2.03 17.16
CA ASP A 395 -14.16 -2.35 17.04
C ASP A 395 -14.89 -1.35 16.15
N THR A 396 -14.27 -0.19 15.85
CA THR A 396 -14.83 0.85 14.99
C THR A 396 -14.45 0.69 13.51
N PHE A 397 -13.53 -0.21 13.21
CA PHE A 397 -13.10 -0.52 11.85
C PHE A 397 -13.38 -2.00 11.56
N ASP A 398 -14.24 -2.25 10.58
CA ASP A 398 -14.64 -3.60 10.20
C ASP A 398 -13.57 -4.26 9.33
N ILE A 399 -12.84 -5.20 9.91
CA ILE A 399 -11.81 -5.98 9.21
C ILE A 399 -12.33 -7.40 8.97
N GLU A 400 -12.50 -7.73 7.70
CA GLU A 400 -12.76 -9.10 7.26
C GLU A 400 -11.58 -9.57 6.41
N LEU A 401 -10.73 -10.43 6.97
CA LEU A 401 -9.70 -11.16 6.23
C LEU A 401 -10.17 -12.60 6.07
N TRP A 402 -10.25 -13.05 4.83
CA TRP A 402 -10.69 -14.41 4.53
C TRP A 402 -9.69 -15.44 5.06
N GLN A 403 -10.22 -16.46 5.73
CA GLN A 403 -9.42 -17.55 6.25
C GLN A 403 -9.57 -18.77 5.36
N TYR A 404 -8.44 -19.43 5.06
CA TYR A 404 -8.35 -20.66 4.28
C TYR A 404 -7.71 -21.77 5.13
N PRO A 405 -8.42 -22.32 6.14
CA PRO A 405 -7.85 -23.25 7.11
C PRO A 405 -7.32 -24.54 6.48
N TYR A 406 -7.91 -25.00 5.40
CA TYR A 406 -7.47 -26.22 4.72
C TYR A 406 -6.04 -26.15 4.20
N THR A 407 -5.55 -24.97 3.79
CA THR A 407 -4.16 -24.78 3.33
C THR A 407 -3.15 -25.11 4.43
N SER A 408 -3.42 -24.74 5.68
CA SER A 408 -2.53 -25.07 6.79
C SER A 408 -2.61 -26.56 7.16
N ALA A 409 -3.80 -27.18 7.10
CA ALA A 409 -3.95 -28.61 7.32
C ALA A 409 -3.14 -29.42 6.29
N GLU A 410 -3.21 -29.01 5.01
CA GLU A 410 -2.43 -29.63 3.94
C GLU A 410 -0.92 -29.43 4.15
N TYR A 411 -0.48 -28.20 4.42
CA TYR A 411 0.93 -27.88 4.60
C TYR A 411 1.56 -28.69 5.74
N TYR A 412 0.86 -28.83 6.85
CA TYR A 412 1.33 -29.61 8.01
C TYR A 412 0.95 -31.08 7.95
N ASN A 413 0.22 -31.51 6.92
CA ASN A 413 -0.27 -32.88 6.73
C ASN A 413 -1.04 -33.43 7.95
N VAL A 414 -2.01 -32.62 8.42
CA VAL A 414 -2.90 -32.95 9.54
C VAL A 414 -4.35 -33.02 9.07
N GLU A 415 -5.20 -33.75 9.79
CA GLU A 415 -6.63 -33.82 9.48
C GLU A 415 -7.30 -32.46 9.73
N PRO A 416 -8.03 -31.90 8.74
CA PRO A 416 -8.73 -30.62 8.89
C PRO A 416 -9.64 -30.60 10.14
N PHE A 417 -9.58 -29.52 10.89
CA PHE A 417 -10.34 -29.29 12.13
C PHE A 417 -10.15 -30.33 13.23
N SER A 418 -9.06 -31.12 13.18
CA SER A 418 -8.59 -31.89 14.33
C SER A 418 -8.06 -30.92 15.41
N ASP A 419 -7.92 -31.42 16.65
CA ASP A 419 -7.34 -30.66 17.76
C ASP A 419 -5.92 -30.16 17.41
N GLU A 420 -5.13 -31.00 16.73
CA GLU A 420 -3.79 -30.63 16.24
C GLU A 420 -3.83 -29.50 15.23
N HIS A 421 -4.74 -29.57 14.24
CA HIS A 421 -4.90 -28.51 13.25
C HIS A 421 -5.32 -27.19 13.89
N LEU A 422 -6.29 -27.21 14.80
CA LEU A 422 -6.76 -26.00 15.48
C LEU A 422 -5.68 -25.38 16.38
N GLU A 423 -4.83 -26.18 17.01
CA GLU A 423 -3.68 -25.66 17.78
C GLU A 423 -2.63 -25.01 16.86
N ILE A 424 -2.38 -25.56 15.66
CA ILE A 424 -1.53 -24.93 14.64
C ILE A 424 -2.10 -23.56 14.21
N MET A 425 -3.41 -23.47 14.01
CA MET A 425 -4.07 -22.24 13.57
C MET A 425 -4.14 -21.16 14.64
N LYS A 426 -4.05 -21.53 15.92
CA LYS A 426 -4.34 -20.66 17.06
C LYS A 426 -3.54 -19.37 17.05
N SER A 427 -2.23 -19.43 16.86
CA SER A 427 -1.37 -18.24 16.88
C SER A 427 -1.72 -17.25 15.78
N SER A 428 -2.05 -17.72 14.58
CA SER A 428 -2.48 -16.88 13.44
C SER A 428 -3.83 -16.23 13.72
N MET A 429 -4.78 -16.97 14.31
CA MET A 429 -6.10 -16.43 14.63
C MET A 429 -6.04 -15.45 15.81
N GLU A 430 -5.16 -15.67 16.79
CA GLU A 430 -4.89 -14.69 17.85
C GLU A 430 -4.29 -13.38 17.29
N LEU A 431 -3.38 -13.47 16.31
CA LEU A 431 -2.88 -12.31 15.59
C LEU A 431 -3.98 -11.58 14.82
N TYR A 432 -4.84 -12.31 14.13
CA TYR A 432 -6.00 -11.77 13.45
C TYR A 432 -6.92 -11.01 14.42
N LYS A 433 -7.25 -11.62 15.56
CA LYS A 433 -8.00 -10.95 16.64
C LYS A 433 -7.29 -9.70 17.14
N LYS A 434 -5.98 -9.78 17.38
CA LYS A 434 -5.15 -8.64 17.83
C LYS A 434 -5.14 -7.51 16.80
N ALA A 435 -5.22 -7.82 15.51
CA ALA A 435 -5.33 -6.82 14.44
C ALA A 435 -6.72 -6.16 14.34
N GLY A 436 -7.71 -6.67 15.06
CA GLY A 436 -9.11 -6.19 15.02
C GLY A 436 -10.04 -7.08 14.20
N GLY A 437 -9.57 -8.23 13.75
CA GLY A 437 -10.39 -9.21 13.05
C GLY A 437 -11.45 -9.81 13.95
N HIS A 438 -12.68 -9.87 13.47
CA HIS A 438 -13.82 -10.41 14.20
C HIS A 438 -14.77 -11.26 13.33
N ALA A 439 -14.50 -11.32 12.01
CA ALA A 439 -15.27 -12.11 11.07
C ALA A 439 -14.68 -13.52 10.90
N ILE A 440 -15.55 -14.53 10.86
CA ILE A 440 -15.20 -15.91 10.51
C ILE A 440 -15.61 -16.16 9.07
N THR A 441 -14.68 -16.60 8.23
CA THR A 441 -14.97 -17.07 6.87
C THR A 441 -15.31 -18.56 6.93
N ALA A 442 -16.47 -18.96 6.39
CA ALA A 442 -16.86 -20.35 6.30
C ALA A 442 -17.47 -20.67 4.92
N SER A 443 -17.02 -21.73 4.27
CA SER A 443 -17.61 -22.21 3.03
C SER A 443 -18.78 -23.16 3.33
N VAL A 444 -19.92 -22.90 2.70
CA VAL A 444 -21.13 -23.73 2.82
C VAL A 444 -21.38 -24.60 1.59
N ILE A 445 -20.54 -24.44 0.59
CA ILE A 445 -20.50 -25.21 -0.66
C ILE A 445 -19.04 -25.45 -1.05
N GLU A 446 -18.78 -26.57 -1.73
CA GLU A 446 -17.42 -26.90 -2.21
C GLU A 446 -16.90 -25.81 -3.17
N ASP A 447 -15.66 -25.37 -2.93
CA ASP A 447 -14.91 -24.49 -3.82
C ASP A 447 -15.70 -23.25 -4.27
N ALA A 448 -16.28 -22.52 -3.33
CA ALA A 448 -17.14 -21.37 -3.61
C ALA A 448 -16.47 -20.30 -4.51
N TRP A 449 -15.14 -20.24 -4.53
CA TRP A 449 -14.31 -19.29 -5.29
C TRP A 449 -13.75 -19.86 -6.61
N ASP A 450 -14.13 -21.10 -7.02
CA ASP A 450 -13.75 -21.75 -8.30
C ASP A 450 -12.23 -21.75 -8.53
N GLY A 451 -11.48 -22.31 -7.57
CA GLY A 451 -10.02 -22.47 -7.66
C GLY A 451 -9.19 -21.23 -7.33
N GLN A 452 -9.80 -20.14 -6.86
CA GLN A 452 -9.06 -18.93 -6.44
C GLN A 452 -8.39 -19.09 -5.06
N THR A 453 -8.46 -20.24 -4.46
CA THR A 453 -7.79 -20.57 -3.20
C THR A 453 -6.41 -21.12 -3.52
N TYR A 454 -5.39 -20.32 -3.38
CA TYR A 454 -4.00 -20.65 -3.72
C TYR A 454 -3.44 -21.76 -2.84
N SER A 455 -3.66 -23.00 -3.22
CA SER A 455 -3.00 -24.18 -2.67
C SER A 455 -1.91 -24.63 -3.64
N ALA A 456 -0.80 -25.14 -3.08
CA ALA A 456 0.33 -25.63 -3.88
C ALA A 456 -0.01 -26.90 -4.71
N ASN A 457 -1.12 -27.58 -4.37
CA ASN A 457 -1.47 -28.90 -4.89
C ASN A 457 -2.84 -28.94 -5.60
N ASP A 458 -3.35 -27.84 -6.12
CA ASP A 458 -4.69 -27.75 -6.72
C ASP A 458 -5.82 -28.19 -5.75
N VAL A 459 -5.62 -27.99 -4.46
CA VAL A 459 -6.64 -28.34 -3.47
C VAL A 459 -7.77 -27.34 -3.55
N HIS A 460 -8.95 -27.86 -3.81
CA HIS A 460 -10.19 -27.10 -3.71
C HIS A 460 -10.43 -26.66 -2.26
N TYR A 461 -11.16 -25.57 -2.08
CA TYR A 461 -11.63 -25.18 -0.75
C TYR A 461 -12.88 -26.00 -0.41
N PRO A 462 -12.76 -27.05 0.43
CA PRO A 462 -13.88 -27.93 0.75
C PRO A 462 -15.02 -27.17 1.44
N SER A 463 -16.24 -27.65 1.26
CA SER A 463 -17.35 -27.19 2.09
C SER A 463 -17.15 -27.62 3.54
N MET A 464 -17.29 -26.69 4.49
CA MET A 464 -17.30 -26.99 5.92
C MET A 464 -18.61 -27.66 6.36
N ILE A 465 -19.64 -27.64 5.51
CA ILE A 465 -20.92 -28.32 5.71
C ILE A 465 -21.05 -29.37 4.61
N LYS A 466 -21.06 -30.63 5.01
CA LYS A 466 -21.14 -31.72 4.04
C LYS A 466 -22.59 -31.96 3.63
N TRP A 467 -22.88 -31.76 2.36
CA TRP A 467 -24.18 -32.07 1.77
C TRP A 467 -24.23 -33.54 1.40
N ILE A 468 -25.21 -34.29 1.89
CA ILE A 468 -25.36 -35.73 1.68
C ILE A 468 -26.71 -35.99 1.06
N LYS A 469 -26.73 -36.53 -0.17
CA LYS A 469 -27.95 -36.86 -0.89
C LYS A 469 -28.37 -38.28 -0.58
N ASN A 470 -29.61 -38.46 -0.14
CA ASN A 470 -30.25 -39.74 0.19
C ASN A 470 -31.56 -39.86 -0.62
N GLY A 471 -31.51 -40.52 -1.79
CA GLY A 471 -32.61 -40.54 -2.71
C GLY A 471 -32.94 -39.13 -3.24
N ASP A 472 -34.15 -38.63 -2.98
CA ASP A 472 -34.59 -37.30 -3.39
C ASP A 472 -34.38 -36.23 -2.30
N SER A 473 -33.90 -36.58 -1.13
CA SER A 473 -33.71 -35.68 0.02
C SER A 473 -32.22 -35.42 0.31
N PHE A 474 -31.95 -34.34 1.03
CA PHE A 474 -30.62 -33.99 1.49
C PHE A 474 -30.57 -34.00 3.03
N THR A 475 -29.41 -34.37 3.56
CA THR A 475 -29.02 -34.13 4.94
C THR A 475 -27.69 -33.37 4.97
N TYR A 476 -27.44 -32.68 6.07
CA TYR A 476 -26.30 -31.77 6.18
C TYR A 476 -25.51 -32.10 7.43
N ASP A 477 -24.20 -32.35 7.28
CA ASP A 477 -23.28 -32.61 8.39
C ASP A 477 -22.49 -31.32 8.68
N TYR A 478 -22.70 -30.79 9.88
CA TYR A 478 -22.09 -29.52 10.35
C TYR A 478 -20.84 -29.75 11.20
N THR A 479 -20.29 -30.96 11.27
CA THR A 479 -19.22 -31.29 12.22
C THR A 479 -18.02 -30.35 12.07
N ASP A 480 -17.52 -30.15 10.88
CA ASP A 480 -16.33 -29.30 10.63
C ASP A 480 -16.66 -27.81 10.79
N PHE A 481 -17.83 -27.39 10.34
CA PHE A 481 -18.33 -26.03 10.53
C PHE A 481 -18.44 -25.68 12.02
N ASP A 482 -19.03 -26.55 12.81
CA ASP A 482 -19.20 -26.32 14.25
C ASP A 482 -17.87 -26.22 14.98
N LYS A 483 -16.89 -27.07 14.63
CA LYS A 483 -15.55 -27.02 15.19
C LYS A 483 -14.86 -25.72 14.86
N TRP A 484 -14.90 -25.30 13.59
CA TRP A 484 -14.28 -24.07 13.13
C TRP A 484 -14.87 -22.82 13.80
N VAL A 485 -16.21 -22.70 13.80
CA VAL A 485 -16.88 -21.56 14.44
C VAL A 485 -16.65 -21.55 15.94
N SER A 486 -16.77 -22.70 16.63
CA SER A 486 -16.55 -22.80 18.08
C SER A 486 -15.13 -22.44 18.46
N PHE A 487 -14.14 -22.89 17.70
CA PHE A 487 -12.73 -22.54 17.90
C PHE A 487 -12.51 -21.04 17.83
N ASN A 488 -12.98 -20.39 16.75
CA ASN A 488 -12.83 -18.94 16.58
C ASN A 488 -13.56 -18.16 17.69
N LYS A 489 -14.78 -18.55 18.05
CA LYS A 489 -15.51 -17.92 19.15
C LYS A 489 -14.80 -18.08 20.50
N SER A 490 -14.08 -19.19 20.73
CA SER A 490 -13.26 -19.38 21.92
C SER A 490 -12.10 -18.37 22.02
N LEU A 491 -11.60 -17.86 20.88
CA LEU A 491 -10.59 -16.82 20.79
C LEU A 491 -11.18 -15.41 20.79
N GLY A 492 -12.51 -15.27 20.91
CA GLY A 492 -13.22 -13.99 20.87
C GLY A 492 -13.35 -13.42 19.44
N ILE A 493 -13.34 -14.28 18.43
CA ILE A 493 -13.65 -13.97 17.03
C ILE A 493 -15.03 -14.53 16.75
N GLY A 494 -15.90 -13.82 16.02
CA GLY A 494 -17.18 -14.37 15.61
C GLY A 494 -18.39 -13.48 15.86
N ASP A 495 -18.19 -12.16 15.89
CA ASP A 495 -19.29 -11.20 15.82
C ASP A 495 -19.92 -11.18 14.41
N LYS A 496 -19.18 -11.75 13.43
CA LYS A 496 -19.65 -12.08 12.10
C LYS A 496 -19.24 -13.50 11.72
N ILE A 497 -20.16 -14.27 11.17
CA ILE A 497 -19.90 -15.55 10.52
C ILE A 497 -20.35 -15.40 9.07
N VAL A 498 -19.42 -15.31 8.14
CA VAL A 498 -19.69 -15.04 6.73
C VAL A 498 -19.65 -16.35 5.96
N LEU A 499 -20.79 -16.74 5.42
CA LEU A 499 -21.09 -18.05 4.85
C LEU A 499 -21.04 -17.96 3.32
N TYR A 500 -19.98 -18.45 2.69
CA TYR A 500 -19.78 -18.44 1.24
C TYR A 500 -20.26 -19.76 0.63
N SER A 501 -21.15 -19.82 -0.36
CA SER A 501 -22.01 -18.78 -0.87
C SER A 501 -23.18 -19.40 -1.60
N VAL A 502 -24.34 -18.74 -1.61
CA VAL A 502 -25.49 -19.14 -2.46
C VAL A 502 -25.26 -18.80 -3.94
N ALA A 503 -24.17 -18.09 -4.25
CA ALA A 503 -23.76 -17.74 -5.60
C ALA A 503 -22.27 -18.07 -5.83
N PRO A 504 -21.86 -19.36 -5.71
CA PRO A 504 -20.48 -19.75 -5.94
C PRO A 504 -20.04 -19.46 -7.38
N TRP A 505 -18.74 -19.19 -7.61
CA TRP A 505 -18.23 -18.82 -8.91
C TRP A 505 -18.48 -19.88 -9.99
N HIS A 506 -18.42 -21.17 -9.65
CA HIS A 506 -18.67 -22.28 -10.56
C HIS A 506 -20.15 -22.56 -10.87
N ASN A 507 -21.10 -21.88 -10.21
CA ASN A 507 -22.55 -22.09 -10.37
C ASN A 507 -22.97 -23.56 -10.30
N SER A 508 -22.47 -24.30 -9.30
CA SER A 508 -22.77 -25.73 -9.13
C SER A 508 -23.09 -26.06 -7.68
N PHE A 509 -23.99 -27.04 -7.48
CA PHE A 509 -24.10 -27.75 -6.22
C PHE A 509 -23.04 -28.84 -6.16
N THR A 510 -22.49 -29.06 -4.99
CA THR A 510 -21.59 -30.16 -4.69
C THR A 510 -22.11 -30.93 -3.50
N TYR A 511 -22.27 -32.24 -3.64
CA TYR A 511 -22.84 -33.09 -2.60
C TYR A 511 -22.31 -34.52 -2.70
N TRP A 512 -22.36 -35.23 -1.59
CA TRP A 512 -21.99 -36.64 -1.54
C TRP A 512 -23.21 -37.51 -1.85
N GLU A 513 -23.07 -38.40 -2.83
CA GLU A 513 -24.05 -39.41 -3.18
C GLU A 513 -23.35 -40.77 -3.31
N ASN A 514 -23.79 -41.77 -2.55
CA ASN A 514 -23.17 -43.10 -2.55
C ASN A 514 -21.64 -43.09 -2.31
N GLY A 515 -21.17 -42.18 -1.43
CA GLY A 515 -19.75 -42.05 -1.08
C GLY A 515 -18.87 -41.35 -2.13
N LYS A 516 -19.48 -40.74 -3.12
CA LYS A 516 -18.79 -39.94 -4.16
C LYS A 516 -19.24 -38.51 -4.14
N LEU A 517 -18.31 -37.58 -4.32
CA LEU A 517 -18.62 -36.18 -4.53
C LEU A 517 -19.18 -35.98 -5.93
N VAL A 518 -20.37 -35.39 -6.02
CA VAL A 518 -21.07 -35.09 -7.27
C VAL A 518 -21.14 -33.58 -7.42
N LYS A 519 -20.86 -33.08 -8.65
CA LYS A 519 -20.98 -31.67 -9.03
C LYS A 519 -22.17 -31.54 -10.01
N GLU A 520 -23.17 -30.76 -9.65
CA GLU A 520 -24.38 -30.52 -10.42
C GLU A 520 -24.51 -29.02 -10.72
N GLY A 521 -24.38 -28.64 -12.02
CA GLY A 521 -24.51 -27.23 -12.43
C GLY A 521 -25.92 -26.69 -12.25
N PHE A 522 -26.03 -25.38 -12.01
CA PHE A 522 -27.31 -24.68 -11.95
C PHE A 522 -27.28 -23.33 -12.66
N SER A 523 -28.46 -22.81 -12.99
CA SER A 523 -28.66 -21.40 -13.33
C SER A 523 -29.31 -20.69 -12.15
N VAL A 524 -28.76 -19.56 -11.73
CA VAL A 524 -29.38 -18.73 -10.67
C VAL A 524 -30.82 -18.41 -11.04
N GLY A 525 -31.74 -18.64 -10.11
CA GLY A 525 -33.20 -18.45 -10.33
C GLY A 525 -33.91 -19.61 -10.99
N SER A 526 -33.22 -20.70 -11.39
CA SER A 526 -33.91 -21.92 -11.85
C SER A 526 -34.69 -22.58 -10.70
N THR A 527 -35.70 -23.37 -11.03
CA THR A 527 -36.47 -24.14 -10.03
C THR A 527 -35.54 -25.01 -9.18
N ARG A 528 -34.54 -25.64 -9.80
CA ARG A 528 -33.58 -26.49 -9.10
C ARG A 528 -32.74 -25.68 -8.12
N TYR A 529 -32.24 -24.52 -8.56
CA TYR A 529 -31.52 -23.58 -7.69
C TYR A 529 -32.36 -23.19 -6.48
N THR A 530 -33.54 -22.69 -6.71
CA THR A 530 -34.45 -22.25 -5.63
C THR A 530 -34.79 -23.37 -4.68
N THR A 531 -35.12 -24.56 -5.20
CA THR A 531 -35.53 -25.70 -4.36
C THR A 531 -34.40 -26.15 -3.43
N LEU A 532 -33.19 -26.36 -3.96
CA LEU A 532 -32.07 -26.88 -3.17
C LEU A 532 -31.53 -25.86 -2.17
N TRP A 533 -31.38 -24.60 -2.60
CA TRP A 533 -30.96 -23.56 -1.68
C TRP A 533 -32.00 -23.25 -0.59
N THR A 534 -33.31 -23.31 -0.89
CA THR A 534 -34.35 -23.15 0.13
C THR A 534 -34.29 -24.27 1.16
N ASP A 535 -34.09 -25.52 0.72
CA ASP A 535 -33.95 -26.67 1.63
C ASP A 535 -32.71 -26.50 2.54
N PHE A 536 -31.57 -26.20 1.94
CA PHE A 536 -30.33 -25.97 2.69
C PHE A 536 -30.45 -24.77 3.65
N LEU A 537 -30.90 -23.61 3.18
CA LEU A 537 -31.01 -22.40 4.01
C LEU A 537 -32.00 -22.58 5.16
N THR A 538 -33.06 -23.37 4.95
CA THR A 538 -34.04 -23.72 6.00
C THR A 538 -33.33 -24.54 7.09
N ASN A 539 -32.58 -25.56 6.70
CA ASN A 539 -31.81 -26.39 7.62
C ASN A 539 -30.72 -25.60 8.34
N LEU A 540 -29.94 -24.82 7.59
CA LEU A 540 -28.88 -23.94 8.13
C LEU A 540 -29.44 -22.93 9.13
N THR A 541 -30.57 -22.28 8.81
CA THR A 541 -31.23 -21.32 9.70
C THR A 541 -31.63 -21.97 11.02
N ALA A 542 -32.18 -23.21 10.97
CA ALA A 542 -32.50 -23.97 12.17
C ALA A 542 -31.25 -24.31 13.01
N HIS A 543 -30.20 -24.80 12.36
CA HIS A 543 -28.93 -25.13 13.00
C HIS A 543 -28.28 -23.91 13.66
N LEU A 544 -28.14 -22.80 12.94
CA LEU A 544 -27.58 -21.56 13.47
C LEU A 544 -28.40 -21.00 14.64
N THR A 545 -29.73 -21.14 14.59
CA THR A 545 -30.61 -20.73 15.68
C THR A 545 -30.41 -21.60 16.92
N GLU A 546 -30.30 -22.92 16.75
CA GLU A 546 -30.02 -23.85 17.83
C GLU A 546 -28.67 -23.56 18.50
N LYS A 547 -27.64 -23.25 17.72
CA LYS A 547 -26.31 -22.89 18.22
C LYS A 547 -26.23 -21.47 18.82
N GLY A 548 -27.25 -20.64 18.63
CA GLY A 548 -27.22 -19.24 19.05
C GLY A 548 -26.32 -18.35 18.19
N TRP A 549 -26.05 -18.74 16.94
CA TRP A 549 -25.18 -18.02 15.99
C TRP A 549 -25.93 -17.29 14.89
N PHE A 550 -27.26 -17.41 14.84
CA PHE A 550 -28.09 -16.87 13.75
C PHE A 550 -27.92 -15.35 13.57
N ASP A 551 -27.96 -14.59 14.67
CA ASP A 551 -27.86 -13.13 14.61
C ASP A 551 -26.47 -12.61 14.22
N ASP A 552 -25.43 -13.46 14.34
CA ASP A 552 -24.03 -13.19 13.93
C ASP A 552 -23.75 -13.67 12.49
N SER A 553 -24.69 -14.35 11.83
CA SER A 553 -24.47 -15.02 10.55
C SER A 553 -24.91 -14.19 9.35
N TYR A 554 -24.10 -14.24 8.29
CA TYR A 554 -24.29 -13.53 7.03
C TYR A 554 -24.07 -14.49 5.86
N ILE A 555 -24.87 -14.40 4.82
CA ILE A 555 -24.55 -15.02 3.52
C ILE A 555 -23.57 -14.13 2.79
N GLY A 556 -22.36 -14.64 2.55
CA GLY A 556 -21.33 -13.96 1.80
C GLY A 556 -21.53 -14.10 0.30
N ILE A 557 -21.34 -13.01 -0.44
CA ILE A 557 -21.32 -12.99 -1.91
C ILE A 557 -20.04 -12.27 -2.33
N ASP A 558 -19.21 -12.99 -3.09
CA ASP A 558 -17.91 -12.51 -3.54
C ASP A 558 -18.04 -11.82 -4.89
N GLU A 559 -17.52 -10.62 -5.05
CA GLU A 559 -17.31 -9.80 -6.28
C GLU A 559 -18.24 -10.11 -7.47
N ARG A 560 -19.41 -10.69 -7.21
CA ARG A 560 -20.40 -11.04 -8.21
C ARG A 560 -21.59 -10.09 -8.14
N GLY A 561 -22.08 -9.72 -9.31
CA GLY A 561 -23.33 -8.95 -9.41
C GLY A 561 -24.45 -9.65 -8.63
N PHE A 562 -25.01 -8.99 -7.66
CA PHE A 562 -26.14 -9.48 -6.90
C PHE A 562 -27.35 -9.66 -7.83
N SER A 563 -27.82 -10.89 -8.02
CA SER A 563 -29.11 -11.08 -8.64
C SER A 563 -30.23 -10.85 -7.60
N GLY A 564 -31.23 -10.07 -7.92
CA GLY A 564 -32.43 -9.92 -7.07
C GLY A 564 -32.96 -11.28 -6.61
N THR A 565 -32.88 -12.30 -7.45
CA THR A 565 -33.29 -13.67 -7.16
C THR A 565 -32.54 -14.31 -5.98
N ALA A 566 -31.25 -14.04 -5.83
CA ALA A 566 -30.47 -14.57 -4.68
C ALA A 566 -30.90 -13.88 -3.37
N PHE A 567 -31.18 -12.59 -3.41
CA PHE A 567 -31.73 -11.86 -2.26
C PHE A 567 -33.14 -12.34 -1.91
N ASP A 568 -34.04 -12.43 -2.89
CA ASP A 568 -35.42 -12.92 -2.69
C ASP A 568 -35.40 -14.32 -2.04
N LEU A 569 -34.47 -15.18 -2.45
CA LEU A 569 -34.25 -16.50 -1.87
C LEU A 569 -33.85 -16.42 -0.39
N ILE A 570 -32.84 -15.61 -0.06
CA ILE A 570 -32.39 -15.44 1.33
C ILE A 570 -33.49 -14.86 2.20
N GLU A 571 -34.22 -13.84 1.71
CA GLU A 571 -35.32 -13.21 2.41
C GLU A 571 -36.55 -14.13 2.59
N SER A 572 -36.70 -15.12 1.72
CA SER A 572 -37.81 -16.07 1.78
C SER A 572 -37.68 -17.07 2.94
N VAL A 573 -36.44 -17.35 3.38
CA VAL A 573 -36.17 -18.31 4.46
C VAL A 573 -36.03 -17.57 5.79
N LYS A 574 -36.95 -17.85 6.71
CA LYS A 574 -37.02 -17.15 8.00
C LYS A 574 -36.93 -18.11 9.18
N ASN A 575 -36.30 -17.64 10.23
CA ASN A 575 -36.32 -18.33 11.53
C ASN A 575 -37.71 -18.18 12.20
N LYS A 576 -37.86 -18.79 13.37
CA LYS A 576 -39.11 -18.74 14.16
C LYS A 576 -39.57 -17.32 14.57
N ASP A 577 -38.63 -16.36 14.58
CA ASP A 577 -38.89 -14.96 14.92
C ASP A 577 -39.19 -14.09 13.69
N GLY A 578 -39.30 -14.71 12.52
CA GLY A 578 -39.58 -14.05 11.24
C GLY A 578 -38.40 -13.30 10.62
N LYS A 579 -37.16 -13.55 11.10
CA LYS A 579 -35.93 -12.93 10.58
C LYS A 579 -35.28 -13.84 9.52
N CYS A 580 -34.77 -13.26 8.45
CA CYS A 580 -33.87 -13.92 7.49
C CYS A 580 -32.39 -13.72 7.86
N LEU A 581 -31.50 -14.52 7.27
CA LEU A 581 -30.07 -14.29 7.36
C LEU A 581 -29.68 -12.96 6.74
N LYS A 582 -28.69 -12.31 7.31
CA LYS A 582 -28.09 -11.09 6.76
C LYS A 582 -27.23 -11.41 5.53
N THR A 583 -26.83 -10.40 4.79
CA THR A 583 -25.94 -10.53 3.63
C THR A 583 -24.69 -9.68 3.81
N ALA A 584 -23.57 -10.18 3.32
CA ALA A 584 -22.30 -9.46 3.21
C ALA A 584 -21.78 -9.61 1.77
N GLY A 585 -21.23 -8.56 1.19
CA GLY A 585 -20.73 -8.60 -0.19
C GLY A 585 -19.42 -7.88 -0.36
N ALA A 586 -18.51 -8.48 -1.12
CA ALA A 586 -17.36 -7.81 -1.70
C ALA A 586 -17.78 -7.20 -3.05
N MET A 587 -17.61 -5.86 -3.23
CA MET A 587 -17.99 -5.14 -4.46
C MET A 587 -16.84 -4.25 -4.94
#